data_64e0b7e6063dff88c4aa254ef53343dd
#
_entry.id   64e0b7e6063dff88c4aa254ef53343dd
#
_cell.length_a   1.000
_cell.length_b   1.000
_cell.length_c   1.000
_cell.angle_alpha   90.00
_cell.angle_beta   90.00
_cell.angle_gamma   90.00
#
_symmetry.space_group_name_H-M   'P 1'
#
loop_
_entity.id
_entity.type
_entity.pdbx_description
1 polymer ?
#
loop_
_entity_poly.entity_id
_entity_poly.type
_entity_poly.pdbx_seq_one_letter_code
_entity_poly.pdbx_strand_id
1 'polypeptide(L)'
;GWCVNILSGDRDLFQLVDDQKDIYVLYMGGGPYAKSGNPTLINENGVKEKLGVAPERVVDLKALTGDSSDNIPGIKGVGPKTAINLLKENDTLDGIYQALEKIQQNNDKKYKGFIKGSVIDKLKNDKNNAFLSRDLARINTEVPLILSDGYELKNINQELLSESLQKLELSTLLRQIDIFNSTFSKGGFDKNNVAKEDKKVPKVSSNNELENSENKIPKINVTVVNNFKLLDELIQRLNNTN
;
A
#
# COMPACT_ATOMS: atom_id res chain seq x y z
N GLY A 1 4.21 10.13 24.37
CA GLY A 1 4.31 10.04 22.93
C GLY A 1 2.96 9.77 22.30
N TRP A 2 2.87 9.85 21.00
CA TRP A 2 1.69 9.49 20.23
C TRP A 2 1.84 8.04 19.78
N CYS A 3 0.75 7.27 19.78
CA CYS A 3 0.69 6.00 19.07
C CYS A 3 0.21 6.29 17.63
N VAL A 4 0.99 5.89 16.63
CA VAL A 4 0.72 6.16 15.22
C VAL A 4 0.32 4.87 14.53
N ASN A 5 -0.88 4.84 13.96
CA ASN A 5 -1.38 3.72 13.18
C ASN A 5 -1.57 4.16 11.72
N ILE A 6 -0.78 3.61 10.80
CA ILE A 6 -0.83 3.93 9.38
C ILE A 6 -1.77 2.95 8.68
N LEU A 7 -2.96 3.39 8.27
CA LEU A 7 -3.92 2.55 7.55
C LEU A 7 -3.57 2.51 6.06
N SER A 8 -3.08 1.38 5.57
CA SER A 8 -2.70 1.23 4.17
C SER A 8 -2.69 -0.22 3.69
N GLY A 9 -2.85 -0.43 2.37
CA GLY A 9 -2.60 -1.68 1.66
C GLY A 9 -1.18 -1.77 1.09
N ASP A 10 -0.35 -0.75 1.28
CA ASP A 10 1.00 -0.68 0.75
C ASP A 10 2.02 -1.27 1.74
N ARG A 11 2.82 -2.24 1.27
CA ARG A 11 3.86 -2.89 2.07
C ARG A 11 5.12 -2.06 2.22
N ASP A 12 5.29 -1.01 1.42
CA ASP A 12 6.43 -0.13 1.52
C ASP A 12 6.44 0.63 2.84
N LEU A 13 5.25 0.89 3.37
CA LEU A 13 5.08 1.50 4.68
C LEU A 13 5.56 0.63 5.85
N PHE A 14 5.85 -0.65 5.62
CA PHE A 14 6.45 -1.51 6.65
C PHE A 14 7.85 -1.06 7.08
N GLN A 15 8.55 -0.28 6.24
CA GLN A 15 9.82 0.34 6.62
C GLN A 15 9.70 1.40 7.73
N LEU A 16 8.48 1.90 7.99
CA LEU A 16 8.20 2.92 9.03
C LEU A 16 7.82 2.31 10.37
N VAL A 17 7.60 1.00 10.44
CA VAL A 17 7.21 0.31 11.68
C VAL A 17 8.35 0.39 12.71
N ASP A 18 8.01 0.85 13.92
CA ASP A 18 8.95 1.03 15.02
C ASP A 18 8.20 0.83 16.34
N ASP A 19 8.40 -0.33 16.98
CA ASP A 19 7.71 -0.70 18.22
C ASP A 19 8.12 0.20 19.39
N GLN A 20 9.34 0.79 19.36
CA GLN A 20 9.83 1.68 20.41
C GLN A 20 9.18 3.06 20.34
N LYS A 21 8.77 3.49 19.14
CA LYS A 21 8.09 4.77 18.91
C LYS A 21 6.58 4.64 18.80
N ASP A 22 6.02 3.46 19.05
CA ASP A 22 4.60 3.15 18.88
C ASP A 22 4.08 3.47 17.48
N ILE A 23 4.86 3.11 16.43
CA ILE A 23 4.48 3.28 15.02
C ILE A 23 4.14 1.93 14.41
N TYR A 24 2.91 1.76 13.95
CA TYR A 24 2.38 0.52 13.40
C TYR A 24 1.71 0.74 12.06
N VAL A 25 1.58 -0.34 11.26
CA VAL A 25 0.76 -0.33 10.04
C VAL A 25 -0.49 -1.16 10.28
N LEU A 26 -1.65 -0.56 10.05
CA LEU A 26 -2.93 -1.24 9.92
C LEU A 26 -3.06 -1.69 8.46
N TYR A 27 -2.62 -2.91 8.19
CA TYR A 27 -2.50 -3.42 6.83
C TYR A 27 -3.84 -3.94 6.31
N MET A 28 -4.34 -3.27 5.27
CA MET A 28 -5.56 -3.63 4.54
C MET A 28 -5.31 -4.69 3.48
N GLY A 29 -4.50 -5.69 3.73
CA GLY A 29 -4.08 -6.72 2.80
C GLY A 29 -5.10 -7.01 1.70
N GLY A 30 -4.80 -6.55 0.49
CA GLY A 30 -5.65 -6.75 -0.68
C GLY A 30 -5.49 -8.15 -1.25
N GLY A 31 -6.60 -8.76 -1.63
CA GLY A 31 -6.64 -10.01 -2.36
C GLY A 31 -8.01 -10.68 -2.19
N PRO A 32 -8.40 -11.56 -3.12
CA PRO A 32 -9.69 -12.25 -3.06
C PRO A 32 -9.88 -13.09 -1.80
N TYR A 33 -8.85 -13.20 -0.96
CA TYR A 33 -8.83 -13.97 0.29
C TYR A 33 -8.79 -13.11 1.57
N ALA A 34 -8.91 -11.79 1.49
CA ALA A 34 -9.09 -10.94 2.66
C ALA A 34 -10.49 -11.18 3.25
N LYS A 35 -10.61 -12.24 4.04
CA LYS A 35 -11.89 -12.79 4.51
C LYS A 35 -12.66 -11.92 5.50
N SER A 36 -12.03 -10.89 6.10
CA SER A 36 -12.66 -10.16 7.20
C SER A 36 -12.92 -8.68 6.94
N GLY A 37 -12.34 -8.09 5.92
CA GLY A 37 -12.43 -6.62 5.70
C GLY A 37 -11.75 -5.78 6.80
N ASN A 38 -11.25 -6.42 7.86
CA ASN A 38 -10.60 -5.74 8.97
C ASN A 38 -9.08 -5.63 8.73
N PRO A 39 -8.46 -4.48 9.06
CA PRO A 39 -7.02 -4.34 8.96
C PRO A 39 -6.30 -5.24 9.95
N THR A 40 -5.12 -5.71 9.57
CA THR A 40 -4.22 -6.45 10.46
C THR A 40 -3.18 -5.48 11.00
N LEU A 41 -3.03 -5.42 12.33
CA LEU A 41 -1.95 -4.65 12.94
C LEU A 41 -0.61 -5.31 12.65
N ILE A 42 0.30 -4.56 12.06
CA ILE A 42 1.67 -4.99 11.73
C ILE A 42 2.63 -4.21 12.61
N ASN A 43 3.30 -4.91 13.48
CA ASN A 43 4.43 -4.48 14.29
C ASN A 43 5.74 -5.03 13.69
N GLU A 44 6.90 -4.82 14.32
CA GLU A 44 8.20 -5.31 13.84
C GLU A 44 8.21 -6.82 13.60
N ASN A 45 7.58 -7.60 14.49
CA ASN A 45 7.50 -9.04 14.32
C ASN A 45 6.62 -9.41 13.11
N GLY A 46 5.51 -8.71 12.93
CA GLY A 46 4.64 -8.88 11.76
C GLY A 46 5.33 -8.55 10.43
N VAL A 47 6.24 -7.57 10.42
CA VAL A 47 7.09 -7.28 9.24
C VAL A 47 8.04 -8.46 8.98
N LYS A 48 8.72 -8.97 10.01
CA LYS A 48 9.63 -10.14 9.90
C LYS A 48 8.89 -11.39 9.39
N GLU A 49 7.68 -11.63 9.86
CA GLU A 49 6.86 -12.76 9.40
C GLU A 49 6.43 -12.63 7.93
N LYS A 50 6.06 -11.40 7.50
CA LYS A 50 5.57 -11.17 6.13
C LYS A 50 6.67 -11.03 5.09
N LEU A 51 7.79 -10.39 5.42
CA LEU A 51 8.87 -10.06 4.49
C LEU A 51 10.16 -10.84 4.73
N GLY A 52 10.32 -11.48 5.90
CA GLY A 52 11.53 -12.21 6.28
C GLY A 52 12.69 -11.33 6.74
N VAL A 53 12.47 -10.02 6.88
CA VAL A 53 13.45 -9.02 7.33
C VAL A 53 12.82 -8.07 8.34
N ALA A 54 13.65 -7.38 9.14
CA ALA A 54 13.20 -6.33 10.05
C ALA A 54 12.82 -5.05 9.27
N PRO A 55 12.01 -4.14 9.85
CA PRO A 55 11.57 -2.90 9.19
C PRO A 55 12.72 -2.11 8.56
N GLU A 56 13.85 -1.97 9.25
CA GLU A 56 15.00 -1.22 8.79
C GLU A 56 15.68 -1.84 7.54
N ARG A 57 15.36 -3.09 7.23
CA ARG A 57 15.91 -3.83 6.08
C ARG A 57 14.93 -3.97 4.92
N VAL A 58 13.73 -3.41 5.04
CA VAL A 58 12.72 -3.45 3.96
C VAL A 58 13.22 -2.75 2.71
N VAL A 59 13.86 -1.60 2.86
CA VAL A 59 14.46 -0.85 1.74
C VAL A 59 15.57 -1.63 1.06
N ASP A 60 16.46 -2.26 1.84
CA ASP A 60 17.55 -3.08 1.30
C ASP A 60 17.04 -4.36 0.64
N LEU A 61 15.95 -4.94 1.17
CA LEU A 61 15.28 -6.07 0.52
C LEU A 61 14.77 -5.67 -0.87
N LYS A 62 14.08 -4.53 -0.99
CA LYS A 62 13.60 -4.00 -2.27
C LYS A 62 14.73 -3.58 -3.20
N ALA A 63 15.83 -3.07 -2.67
CA ALA A 63 17.02 -2.79 -3.45
C ALA A 63 17.56 -4.02 -4.18
N LEU A 64 17.49 -5.18 -3.53
CA LEU A 64 17.94 -6.45 -4.09
C LEU A 64 16.93 -7.11 -5.00
N THR A 65 15.66 -7.16 -4.58
CA THR A 65 14.59 -7.89 -5.31
C THR A 65 13.95 -7.08 -6.42
N GLY A 66 14.02 -5.74 -6.35
CA GLY A 66 13.16 -4.84 -7.10
C GLY A 66 11.71 -4.88 -6.64
N ASP A 67 10.90 -4.07 -7.29
CA ASP A 67 9.44 -4.09 -7.18
C ASP A 67 8.81 -3.80 -8.55
N SER A 68 8.12 -4.78 -9.10
CA SER A 68 7.51 -4.65 -10.43
C SER A 68 6.27 -3.74 -10.43
N SER A 69 5.60 -3.55 -9.28
CA SER A 69 4.45 -2.65 -9.20
C SER A 69 4.86 -1.19 -9.35
N ASP A 70 6.04 -0.83 -8.86
CA ASP A 70 6.59 0.52 -8.88
C ASP A 70 7.71 0.70 -9.92
N ASN A 71 7.92 -0.31 -10.76
CA ASN A 71 8.97 -0.33 -11.78
C ASN A 71 10.38 -0.14 -11.20
N ILE A 72 10.61 -0.64 -9.98
CA ILE A 72 11.91 -0.64 -9.32
C ILE A 72 12.70 -1.85 -9.79
N PRO A 73 13.89 -1.66 -10.43
CA PRO A 73 14.56 -2.73 -11.16
C PRO A 73 15.15 -3.84 -10.28
N GLY A 74 15.71 -3.51 -9.11
CA GLY A 74 16.46 -4.47 -8.29
C GLY A 74 17.67 -5.05 -9.00
N ILE A 75 18.09 -6.25 -8.57
CA ILE A 75 19.15 -7.03 -9.17
C ILE A 75 18.54 -8.18 -9.97
N LYS A 76 18.82 -8.25 -11.25
CA LYS A 76 18.24 -9.26 -12.15
C LYS A 76 18.56 -10.68 -11.68
N GLY A 77 17.51 -11.45 -11.42
CA GLY A 77 17.61 -12.85 -10.98
C GLY A 77 17.98 -13.04 -9.50
N VAL A 78 17.90 -11.97 -8.68
CA VAL A 78 17.93 -12.06 -7.22
C VAL A 78 16.49 -11.98 -6.71
N GLY A 79 15.94 -13.11 -6.28
CA GLY A 79 14.62 -13.19 -5.69
C GLY A 79 14.62 -13.07 -4.17
N PRO A 80 13.42 -13.01 -3.53
CA PRO A 80 13.30 -12.79 -2.08
C PRO A 80 14.12 -13.72 -1.21
N LYS A 81 14.16 -15.03 -1.51
CA LYS A 81 14.96 -15.99 -0.73
C LYS A 81 16.43 -15.67 -0.73
N THR A 82 16.99 -15.33 -1.90
CA THR A 82 18.41 -14.98 -2.04
C THR A 82 18.69 -13.66 -1.32
N ALA A 83 17.86 -12.66 -1.50
CA ALA A 83 17.98 -11.34 -0.87
C ALA A 83 17.92 -11.43 0.65
N ILE A 84 16.97 -12.17 1.22
CA ILE A 84 16.86 -12.39 2.66
C ILE A 84 18.12 -13.07 3.22
N ASN A 85 18.66 -14.07 2.52
CA ASN A 85 19.88 -14.74 2.98
C ASN A 85 21.11 -13.84 2.91
N LEU A 86 21.22 -13.02 1.86
CA LEU A 86 22.29 -12.03 1.74
C LEU A 86 22.23 -11.00 2.88
N LEU A 87 21.03 -10.51 3.21
CA LEU A 87 20.83 -9.56 4.30
C LEU A 87 21.06 -10.20 5.68
N LYS A 88 20.68 -11.45 5.88
CA LYS A 88 20.96 -12.17 7.14
C LYS A 88 22.46 -12.31 7.42
N GLU A 89 23.30 -12.46 6.39
CA GLU A 89 24.75 -12.60 6.55
C GLU A 89 25.47 -11.25 6.64
N ASN A 90 24.99 -10.24 5.96
CA ASN A 90 25.71 -8.99 5.74
C ASN A 90 24.99 -7.75 6.28
N ASP A 91 23.83 -7.94 6.87
CA ASP A 91 22.96 -6.95 7.48
C ASP A 91 22.35 -5.93 6.49
N THR A 92 23.17 -5.25 5.70
CA THR A 92 22.75 -4.17 4.79
C THR A 92 23.20 -4.40 3.36
N LEU A 93 22.62 -3.63 2.42
CA LEU A 93 23.08 -3.59 1.03
C LEU A 93 24.58 -3.22 0.96
N ASP A 94 24.98 -2.20 1.73
CA ASP A 94 26.39 -1.80 1.78
C ASP A 94 27.30 -2.91 2.32
N GLY A 95 26.84 -3.62 3.37
CA GLY A 95 27.53 -4.79 3.92
C GLY A 95 27.72 -5.90 2.90
N ILE A 96 26.71 -6.17 2.06
CA ILE A 96 26.80 -7.15 0.96
C ILE A 96 27.92 -6.75 -0.03
N TYR A 97 27.96 -5.48 -0.43
CA TYR A 97 28.98 -5.02 -1.38
C TYR A 97 30.37 -4.96 -0.78
N GLN A 98 30.52 -4.61 0.51
CA GLN A 98 31.79 -4.71 1.23
C GLN A 98 32.29 -6.16 1.32
N ALA A 99 31.41 -7.11 1.62
CA ALA A 99 31.74 -8.53 1.62
C ALA A 99 32.14 -9.02 0.23
N LEU A 100 31.42 -8.60 -0.82
CA LEU A 100 31.78 -8.91 -2.20
C LEU A 100 33.17 -8.42 -2.59
N GLU A 101 33.54 -7.20 -2.21
CA GLU A 101 34.84 -6.62 -2.46
C GLU A 101 35.97 -7.40 -1.74
N LYS A 102 35.77 -7.76 -0.47
CA LYS A 102 36.73 -8.59 0.30
C LYS A 102 36.93 -9.97 -0.35
N ILE A 103 35.86 -10.64 -0.81
CA ILE A 103 35.94 -11.93 -1.49
C ILE A 103 36.76 -11.81 -2.77
N GLN A 104 36.63 -10.72 -3.51
CA GLN A 104 37.33 -10.49 -4.76
C GLN A 104 38.85 -10.18 -4.53
N GLN A 105 39.17 -9.33 -3.55
CA GLN A 105 40.55 -8.96 -3.23
C GLN A 105 41.36 -10.14 -2.70
N ASN A 106 40.74 -10.96 -1.85
CA ASN A 106 41.44 -12.07 -1.19
C ASN A 106 41.42 -13.35 -2.03
N ASN A 107 40.77 -13.36 -3.18
CA ASN A 107 40.57 -14.57 -4.00
C ASN A 107 40.08 -15.77 -3.16
N ASP A 108 39.19 -15.51 -2.18
CA ASP A 108 38.83 -16.44 -1.12
C ASP A 108 37.94 -17.57 -1.64
N LYS A 109 38.57 -18.62 -2.15
CA LYS A 109 37.92 -19.84 -2.61
C LYS A 109 37.19 -20.60 -1.48
N LYS A 110 37.41 -20.24 -0.22
CA LYS A 110 36.85 -20.90 0.97
C LYS A 110 35.62 -20.17 1.54
N TYR A 111 35.20 -19.05 0.93
CA TYR A 111 34.02 -18.34 1.39
C TYR A 111 32.78 -19.27 1.35
N LYS A 112 32.15 -19.49 2.51
CA LYS A 112 31.03 -20.42 2.67
C LYS A 112 29.63 -19.76 2.64
N GLY A 113 29.58 -18.44 2.47
CA GLY A 113 28.35 -17.67 2.51
C GLY A 113 27.51 -17.74 1.22
N PHE A 114 26.50 -16.88 1.16
CA PHE A 114 25.59 -16.80 0.02
C PHE A 114 26.16 -16.01 -1.17
N ILE A 115 27.21 -15.19 -0.98
CA ILE A 115 27.88 -14.46 -2.08
C ILE A 115 28.82 -15.42 -2.83
N LYS A 116 28.25 -16.28 -3.67
CA LYS A 116 29.03 -17.30 -4.42
C LYS A 116 28.41 -17.58 -5.79
N GLY A 117 29.22 -18.16 -6.68
CA GLY A 117 28.80 -18.57 -8.01
C GLY A 117 28.15 -17.42 -8.79
N SER A 118 27.02 -17.67 -9.42
CA SER A 118 26.30 -16.67 -10.23
C SER A 118 25.79 -15.45 -9.47
N VAL A 119 25.70 -15.53 -8.12
CA VAL A 119 25.29 -14.37 -7.29
C VAL A 119 26.35 -13.27 -7.34
N ILE A 120 27.62 -13.62 -7.41
CA ILE A 120 28.74 -12.66 -7.56
C ILE A 120 28.54 -11.81 -8.83
N ASP A 121 28.28 -12.48 -9.95
CA ASP A 121 28.12 -11.79 -11.24
C ASP A 121 26.89 -10.91 -11.27
N LYS A 122 25.77 -11.39 -10.69
CA LYS A 122 24.53 -10.61 -10.57
C LYS A 122 24.75 -9.34 -9.75
N LEU A 123 25.36 -9.46 -8.57
CA LEU A 123 25.69 -8.32 -7.71
C LEU A 123 26.58 -7.30 -8.40
N LYS A 124 27.60 -7.77 -9.17
CA LYS A 124 28.49 -6.89 -9.92
C LYS A 124 27.79 -6.15 -11.06
N ASN A 125 27.05 -6.89 -11.88
CA ASN A 125 26.47 -6.36 -13.09
C ASN A 125 25.38 -5.32 -12.80
N ASP A 126 24.61 -5.53 -11.71
CA ASP A 126 23.48 -4.69 -11.36
C ASP A 126 23.71 -3.80 -10.13
N LYS A 127 25.01 -3.54 -9.77
CA LYS A 127 25.34 -2.69 -8.62
C LYS A 127 24.60 -1.35 -8.65
N ASN A 128 24.65 -0.65 -9.78
CA ASN A 128 24.01 0.65 -9.92
C ASN A 128 22.48 0.56 -9.79
N ASN A 129 21.88 -0.49 -10.35
CA ASN A 129 20.43 -0.74 -10.22
C ASN A 129 20.05 -1.02 -8.77
N ALA A 130 20.85 -1.73 -8.00
CA ALA A 130 20.58 -2.00 -6.59
C ALA A 130 20.56 -0.70 -5.76
N PHE A 131 21.56 0.18 -5.94
CA PHE A 131 21.59 1.46 -5.23
C PHE A 131 20.48 2.41 -5.67
N LEU A 132 20.21 2.49 -6.99
CA LEU A 132 19.08 3.23 -7.50
C LEU A 132 17.76 2.72 -6.92
N SER A 133 17.57 1.40 -6.88
CA SER A 133 16.36 0.77 -6.32
C SER A 133 16.21 1.08 -4.83
N ARG A 134 17.30 1.11 -4.08
CA ARG A 134 17.30 1.52 -2.67
C ARG A 134 16.79 2.95 -2.50
N ASP A 135 17.30 3.86 -3.32
CA ASP A 135 16.93 5.28 -3.24
C ASP A 135 15.48 5.51 -3.65
N LEU A 136 14.99 4.77 -4.66
CA LEU A 136 13.58 4.82 -5.08
C LEU A 136 12.62 4.20 -4.06
N ALA A 137 13.02 3.11 -3.40
CA ALA A 137 12.17 2.41 -2.43
C ALA A 137 12.12 3.12 -1.07
N ARG A 138 13.04 4.04 -0.78
CA ARG A 138 13.13 4.72 0.51
C ARG A 138 12.06 5.81 0.64
N ILE A 139 11.25 5.72 1.69
CA ILE A 139 10.31 6.79 2.05
C ILE A 139 11.10 7.99 2.59
N ASN A 140 10.80 9.17 2.05
CA ASN A 140 11.37 10.41 2.54
C ASN A 140 10.64 10.85 3.81
N THR A 141 11.29 10.76 4.95
CA THR A 141 10.76 11.20 6.26
C THR A 141 11.13 12.64 6.61
N GLU A 142 11.98 13.30 5.80
CA GLU A 142 12.46 14.67 6.04
C GLU A 142 11.71 15.72 5.23
N VAL A 143 10.47 15.41 4.83
CA VAL A 143 9.63 16.37 4.10
C VAL A 143 9.29 17.55 5.02
N PRO A 144 9.56 18.81 4.63
CA PRO A 144 9.23 19.96 5.45
C PRO A 144 7.71 20.15 5.48
N LEU A 145 7.10 19.76 6.59
CA LEU A 145 5.67 19.91 6.82
C LEU A 145 5.42 21.07 7.79
N ILE A 146 4.52 21.97 7.40
CA ILE A 146 3.95 22.95 8.33
C ILE A 146 2.79 22.24 9.02
N LEU A 147 2.99 21.82 10.27
CA LEU A 147 1.91 21.27 11.07
C LEU A 147 0.99 22.42 11.47
N SER A 148 -0.28 22.37 11.09
CA SER A 148 -1.31 23.27 11.59
C SER A 148 -1.97 22.65 12.82
N ASP A 149 -2.45 23.50 13.75
CA ASP A 149 -3.32 23.04 14.81
C ASP A 149 -4.65 22.56 14.24
N GLY A 150 -5.25 21.53 14.85
CA GLY A 150 -6.61 21.14 14.54
C GLY A 150 -6.77 19.85 13.73
N TYR A 151 -5.84 18.91 13.85
CA TYR A 151 -6.01 17.53 13.36
C TYR A 151 -6.95 16.68 14.24
N GLU A 152 -7.61 17.32 15.21
CA GLU A 152 -8.60 16.63 16.03
C GLU A 152 -9.81 16.23 15.18
N LEU A 153 -10.29 15.02 15.41
CA LEU A 153 -11.51 14.54 14.79
C LEU A 153 -12.70 15.37 15.28
N LYS A 154 -13.36 16.10 14.38
CA LYS A 154 -14.55 16.89 14.67
C LYS A 154 -15.81 16.07 14.38
N ASN A 155 -16.94 16.49 14.95
CA ASN A 155 -18.23 15.91 14.62
C ASN A 155 -18.49 16.03 13.10
N ILE A 156 -19.00 14.97 12.52
CA ILE A 156 -19.36 14.95 11.09
C ILE A 156 -20.58 15.87 10.89
N ASN A 157 -20.52 16.74 9.87
CA ASN A 157 -21.70 17.40 9.34
C ASN A 157 -22.40 16.42 8.41
N GLN A 158 -23.52 15.83 8.87
CA GLN A 158 -24.24 14.78 8.16
C GLN A 158 -24.83 15.28 6.83
N GLU A 159 -25.32 16.52 6.76
CA GLU A 159 -25.87 17.09 5.54
C GLU A 159 -24.80 17.26 4.47
N LEU A 160 -23.69 17.89 4.81
CA LEU A 160 -22.55 18.08 3.90
C LEU A 160 -21.95 16.75 3.44
N LEU A 161 -21.85 15.76 4.35
CA LEU A 161 -21.40 14.41 3.99
C LEU A 161 -22.37 13.73 3.02
N SER A 162 -23.69 13.81 3.27
CA SER A 162 -24.72 13.26 2.37
C SER A 162 -24.63 13.87 0.98
N GLU A 163 -24.58 15.20 0.88
CA GLU A 163 -24.45 15.90 -0.40
C GLU A 163 -23.16 15.49 -1.14
N SER A 164 -22.04 15.37 -0.42
CA SER A 164 -20.76 14.98 -1.00
C SER A 164 -20.79 13.55 -1.53
N LEU A 165 -21.36 12.61 -0.76
CA LEU A 165 -21.51 11.21 -1.17
C LEU A 165 -22.46 11.07 -2.37
N GLN A 166 -23.53 11.86 -2.42
CA GLN A 166 -24.44 11.91 -3.57
C GLN A 166 -23.73 12.43 -4.82
N LYS A 167 -23.01 13.55 -4.73
CA LYS A 167 -22.25 14.11 -5.86
C LYS A 167 -21.20 13.15 -6.41
N LEU A 168 -20.61 12.31 -5.54
CA LEU A 168 -19.63 11.31 -5.91
C LEU A 168 -20.25 9.96 -6.30
N GLU A 169 -21.58 9.86 -6.31
CA GLU A 169 -22.34 8.63 -6.62
C GLU A 169 -22.00 7.43 -5.71
N LEU A 170 -21.52 7.69 -4.49
CA LEU A 170 -21.11 6.67 -3.51
C LEU A 170 -22.31 6.14 -2.72
N SER A 171 -23.28 5.55 -3.41
CA SER A 171 -24.57 5.10 -2.85
C SER A 171 -24.44 4.09 -1.70
N THR A 172 -23.40 3.25 -1.72
CA THR A 172 -23.15 2.27 -0.64
C THR A 172 -22.76 2.96 0.65
N LEU A 173 -21.90 3.99 0.59
CA LEU A 173 -21.49 4.76 1.75
C LEU A 173 -22.64 5.66 2.25
N LEU A 174 -23.44 6.22 1.33
CA LEU A 174 -24.60 7.03 1.69
C LEU A 174 -25.61 6.23 2.54
N ARG A 175 -25.82 4.95 2.25
CA ARG A 175 -26.67 4.06 3.07
C ARG A 175 -26.12 3.77 4.45
N GLN A 176 -24.83 4.00 4.67
CA GLN A 176 -24.14 3.77 5.95
C GLN A 176 -23.89 5.05 6.74
N ILE A 177 -24.52 6.17 6.35
CA ILE A 177 -24.25 7.49 6.93
C ILE A 177 -24.51 7.55 8.44
N ASP A 178 -25.54 6.83 8.91
CA ASP A 178 -25.87 6.76 10.34
C ASP A 178 -24.77 6.04 11.14
N ILE A 179 -24.13 5.04 10.54
CA ILE A 179 -23.00 4.33 11.13
C ILE A 179 -21.80 5.29 11.26
N PHE A 180 -21.50 6.06 10.21
CA PHE A 180 -20.45 7.08 10.28
C PHE A 180 -20.75 8.11 11.38
N ASN A 181 -21.98 8.59 11.43
CA ASN A 181 -22.37 9.59 12.41
C ASN A 181 -22.24 9.07 13.84
N SER A 182 -22.70 7.85 14.11
CA SER A 182 -22.56 7.23 15.44
C SER A 182 -21.10 6.94 15.82
N THR A 183 -20.27 6.54 14.84
CA THR A 183 -18.85 6.22 15.07
C THR A 183 -18.03 7.46 15.38
N PHE A 184 -18.28 8.57 14.69
CA PHE A 184 -17.48 9.80 14.77
C PHE A 184 -18.11 10.91 15.59
N SER A 185 -19.26 10.69 16.23
CA SER A 185 -19.84 11.64 17.19
C SER A 185 -19.06 11.64 18.52
N LYS A 186 -19.04 12.78 19.21
CA LYS A 186 -18.42 12.88 20.54
C LYS A 186 -19.05 11.86 21.50
N GLY A 187 -18.29 10.84 21.87
CA GLY A 187 -18.70 9.72 22.73
C GLY A 187 -18.66 8.35 22.07
N GLY A 188 -18.50 8.27 20.73
CA GLY A 188 -18.42 7.00 20.01
C GLY A 188 -17.09 6.24 20.15
N PHE A 189 -16.04 6.89 20.64
CA PHE A 189 -14.75 6.27 20.92
C PHE A 189 -14.63 5.81 22.38
N ASP A 190 -15.55 4.96 22.84
CA ASP A 190 -15.34 4.25 24.10
C ASP A 190 -14.40 3.07 23.82
N LYS A 191 -13.16 3.12 24.37
CA LYS A 191 -12.11 2.10 24.20
C LYS A 191 -12.56 0.68 24.60
N ASN A 192 -13.71 0.55 25.25
CA ASN A 192 -14.27 -0.72 25.72
C ASN A 192 -15.19 -1.40 24.71
N ASN A 193 -15.55 -0.76 23.58
CA ASN A 193 -16.45 -1.34 22.57
C ASN A 193 -15.74 -1.99 21.37
N VAL A 194 -14.42 -1.96 21.30
CA VAL A 194 -13.66 -2.59 20.17
C VAL A 194 -13.58 -4.12 20.30
N ALA A 195 -14.07 -4.70 21.37
CA ALA A 195 -13.86 -6.14 21.64
C ALA A 195 -15.14 -7.01 21.78
N LYS A 196 -16.32 -6.50 21.44
CA LYS A 196 -17.53 -7.37 21.44
C LYS A 196 -18.57 -6.84 20.48
N GLU A 197 -18.56 -7.26 19.26
CA GLU A 197 -19.77 -7.51 18.46
C GLU A 197 -19.45 -8.28 17.17
N ASP A 198 -19.25 -9.60 17.32
CA ASP A 198 -19.68 -10.52 16.28
C ASP A 198 -21.21 -10.45 16.19
N LYS A 199 -21.75 -9.38 15.65
CA LYS A 199 -23.16 -9.34 15.25
C LYS A 199 -23.27 -9.66 13.78
N LYS A 200 -23.83 -10.86 13.53
CA LYS A 200 -24.41 -11.31 12.27
C LYS A 200 -24.95 -10.14 11.47
N VAL A 201 -24.32 -9.91 10.33
CA VAL A 201 -24.92 -9.11 9.26
C VAL A 201 -26.33 -9.67 9.01
N PRO A 202 -27.40 -8.89 9.10
CA PRO A 202 -28.73 -9.37 8.74
C PRO A 202 -28.66 -9.79 7.28
N LYS A 203 -28.92 -11.06 6.99
CA LYS A 203 -29.22 -11.50 5.63
C LYS A 203 -30.45 -10.73 5.18
N VAL A 204 -30.26 -9.77 4.29
CA VAL A 204 -31.35 -9.17 3.56
C VAL A 204 -31.94 -10.26 2.68
N SER A 205 -33.07 -10.80 3.11
CA SER A 205 -33.90 -11.64 2.28
C SER A 205 -34.37 -10.82 1.08
N SER A 206 -34.01 -11.30 -0.09
CA SER A 206 -34.52 -10.81 -1.35
C SER A 206 -36.05 -11.08 -1.43
N ASN A 207 -36.85 -10.10 -1.11
CA ASN A 207 -38.22 -10.06 -1.55
C ASN A 207 -38.39 -8.78 -2.38
N ASN A 208 -38.57 -9.05 -3.67
CA ASN A 208 -38.97 -8.09 -4.68
C ASN A 208 -40.38 -7.53 -4.37
N GLU A 209 -40.42 -6.23 -4.20
CA GLU A 209 -41.58 -5.45 -4.66
C GLU A 209 -41.01 -4.17 -5.26
N LEU A 210 -40.77 -4.23 -6.58
CA LEU A 210 -40.44 -3.08 -7.41
C LEU A 210 -41.77 -2.41 -7.78
N GLU A 211 -42.17 -1.37 -7.05
CA GLU A 211 -43.08 -0.41 -7.57
C GLU A 211 -42.41 0.44 -8.66
N ASN A 212 -43.03 0.39 -9.84
CA ASN A 212 -42.67 1.12 -11.04
C ASN A 212 -42.71 2.64 -10.80
N SER A 213 -41.53 3.24 -10.67
CA SER A 213 -41.33 4.63 -11.06
C SER A 213 -40.40 4.64 -12.29
N GLU A 214 -40.96 4.96 -13.45
CA GLU A 214 -40.23 5.17 -14.70
C GLU A 214 -39.30 6.37 -14.56
N ASN A 215 -38.14 6.18 -13.97
CA ASN A 215 -37.02 7.08 -14.15
C ASN A 215 -36.32 6.69 -15.46
N LYS A 216 -36.61 7.45 -16.53
CA LYS A 216 -35.96 7.38 -17.81
C LYS A 216 -34.45 7.64 -17.57
N ILE A 217 -33.70 6.57 -17.48
CA ILE A 217 -32.23 6.65 -17.58
C ILE A 217 -31.90 7.22 -18.98
N PRO A 218 -31.20 8.35 -19.10
CA PRO A 218 -30.85 8.87 -20.41
C PRO A 218 -30.00 7.81 -21.13
N LYS A 219 -30.39 7.47 -22.37
CA LYS A 219 -29.61 6.56 -23.21
C LYS A 219 -28.23 7.19 -23.45
N ILE A 220 -27.24 6.66 -22.80
CA ILE A 220 -25.84 7.05 -23.05
C ILE A 220 -25.45 6.40 -24.39
N ASN A 221 -25.26 7.22 -25.43
CA ASN A 221 -24.72 6.76 -26.69
C ASN A 221 -23.21 6.59 -26.54
N VAL A 222 -22.75 5.36 -26.44
CA VAL A 222 -21.31 5.04 -26.37
C VAL A 222 -20.79 4.88 -27.79
N THR A 223 -19.85 5.72 -28.20
CA THR A 223 -19.11 5.57 -29.45
C THR A 223 -17.72 5.02 -29.14
N VAL A 224 -17.43 3.83 -29.64
CA VAL A 224 -16.09 3.23 -29.51
C VAL A 224 -15.18 3.80 -30.59
N VAL A 225 -14.17 4.57 -30.18
CA VAL A 225 -13.15 5.13 -31.07
C VAL A 225 -12.03 4.10 -31.23
N ASN A 226 -12.03 3.39 -32.34
CA ASN A 226 -11.06 2.32 -32.64
C ASN A 226 -10.14 2.61 -33.84
N ASN A 227 -10.23 3.82 -34.42
CA ASN A 227 -9.35 4.26 -35.49
C ASN A 227 -9.17 5.79 -35.48
N PHE A 228 -8.12 6.30 -36.15
CA PHE A 228 -7.77 7.71 -36.18
C PHE A 228 -8.85 8.61 -36.78
N LYS A 229 -9.59 8.12 -37.78
CA LYS A 229 -10.66 8.90 -38.42
C LYS A 229 -11.79 9.22 -37.45
N LEU A 230 -12.22 8.26 -36.64
CA LEU A 230 -13.22 8.47 -35.58
C LEU A 230 -12.71 9.38 -34.46
N LEU A 231 -11.41 9.34 -34.18
CA LEU A 231 -10.77 10.24 -33.23
C LEU A 231 -10.83 11.68 -33.73
N ASP A 232 -10.48 11.93 -34.98
CA ASP A 232 -10.52 13.27 -35.61
C ASP A 232 -11.94 13.82 -35.65
N GLU A 233 -12.94 12.98 -35.99
CA GLU A 233 -14.37 13.37 -35.95
C GLU A 233 -14.81 13.75 -34.53
N LEU A 234 -14.35 13.02 -33.50
CA LEU A 234 -14.65 13.32 -32.10
C LEU A 234 -14.03 14.66 -31.69
N ILE A 235 -12.76 14.90 -32.04
CA ILE A 235 -12.06 16.16 -31.75
C ILE A 235 -12.77 17.34 -32.41
N GLN A 236 -13.19 17.20 -33.68
CA GLN A 236 -13.94 18.26 -34.36
C GLN A 236 -15.29 18.56 -33.69
N ARG A 237 -16.01 17.54 -33.20
CA ARG A 237 -17.26 17.74 -32.46
C ARG A 237 -17.05 18.44 -31.14
N LEU A 238 -16.00 18.09 -30.37
CA LEU A 238 -15.65 18.72 -29.10
C LEU A 238 -15.26 20.20 -29.28
N ASN A 239 -14.56 20.53 -30.37
CA ASN A 239 -14.16 21.91 -30.67
C ASN A 239 -15.32 22.77 -31.15
N ASN A 240 -16.40 22.20 -31.67
CA ASN A 240 -17.60 22.90 -32.14
C ASN A 240 -18.72 23.03 -31.10
N THR A 241 -18.49 22.62 -29.85
CA THR A 241 -19.47 22.65 -28.76
C THR A 241 -19.21 23.78 -27.76
N ASN A 242 -18.54 24.84 -28.15
CA ASN A 242 -18.42 26.08 -27.37
C ASN A 242 -19.46 27.10 -27.80
#